data_d1341bbce025999c26067e1a988af863
#
_entry.id   d1341bbce025999c26067e1a988af863
#
_cell.length_a   1.000
_cell.length_b   1.000
_cell.length_c   1.000
_cell.angle_alpha   90.00
_cell.angle_beta   90.00
_cell.angle_gamma   90.00
#
_symmetry.space_group_name_H-M   'P 1'
#
loop_
_entity.id
_entity.type
_entity.pdbx_description
1 polymer ?
#
loop_
_entity_poly.entity_id
_entity_poly.type
_entity_poly.pdbx_seq_one_letter_code
_entity_poly.pdbx_strand_id
1 'polypeptide(L)'
;DVMNRLNKMNSEAARCTFHTVLTWLLLLVYVSPLYVMLCVALKTKEEFAKSPFAIPKQIVWQNIAQAAKKMDFLNSALNSAIVTFVSIAFILVFAAWAGYVLARKPSKLYKNIYIFFLFGLMIPFPLIMLPLYKTVSTLGLMGNYFSVILVYTGTSMPVAIIILTSSIKMIPRELDEAALIDGAGPFRVFWNVIWPLIKAPVVTVMIICMVQF
;
A
#
# COMPACT_ATOMS: atom_id res chain seq x y z
N ASP A 1 -31.36 -7.94 44.08
CA ASP A 1 -30.75 -6.96 43.14
C ASP A 1 -29.20 -7.00 43.12
N VAL A 2 -28.58 -7.12 44.31
CA VAL A 2 -27.09 -7.17 44.42
C VAL A 2 -26.52 -8.46 43.84
N MET A 3 -27.20 -9.59 44.04
CA MET A 3 -26.76 -10.92 43.55
C MET A 3 -26.79 -11.00 42.01
N ASN A 4 -27.76 -10.37 41.37
CA ASN A 4 -27.82 -10.28 39.90
C ASN A 4 -26.71 -9.39 39.31
N ARG A 5 -26.33 -8.32 39.98
CA ARG A 5 -25.18 -7.48 39.57
C ARG A 5 -23.85 -8.22 39.72
N LEU A 6 -23.65 -8.96 40.81
CA LEU A 6 -22.45 -9.78 41.02
C LEU A 6 -22.31 -10.89 39.97
N ASN A 7 -23.39 -11.59 39.64
CA ASN A 7 -23.40 -12.62 38.62
C ASN A 7 -23.11 -12.02 37.22
N LYS A 8 -23.63 -10.84 36.90
CA LYS A 8 -23.36 -10.14 35.66
C LYS A 8 -21.91 -9.71 35.57
N MET A 9 -21.34 -9.13 36.63
CA MET A 9 -19.92 -8.75 36.70
C MET A 9 -19.00 -9.96 36.52
N ASN A 10 -19.30 -11.09 37.19
CA ASN A 10 -18.50 -12.31 37.02
C ASN A 10 -18.58 -12.89 35.60
N SER A 11 -19.75 -12.81 34.95
CA SER A 11 -19.89 -13.26 33.56
C SER A 11 -19.17 -12.34 32.56
N GLU A 12 -19.15 -11.04 32.80
CA GLU A 12 -18.41 -10.08 31.97
C GLU A 12 -16.89 -10.25 32.17
N ALA A 13 -16.43 -10.44 33.38
CA ALA A 13 -15.03 -10.75 33.68
C ALA A 13 -14.57 -12.06 33.02
N ALA A 14 -15.37 -13.14 33.13
CA ALA A 14 -15.07 -14.41 32.48
C ALA A 14 -15.00 -14.29 30.95
N ARG A 15 -15.90 -13.53 30.32
CA ARG A 15 -15.86 -13.25 28.89
C ARG A 15 -14.62 -12.46 28.51
N CYS A 16 -14.29 -11.42 29.27
CA CYS A 16 -13.08 -10.63 29.03
C CYS A 16 -11.82 -11.49 29.09
N THR A 17 -11.72 -12.36 30.16
CA THR A 17 -10.59 -13.28 30.27
C THR A 17 -10.52 -14.27 29.12
N PHE A 18 -11.67 -14.84 28.71
CA PHE A 18 -11.72 -15.73 27.55
C PHE A 18 -11.25 -15.07 26.28
N HIS A 19 -11.74 -13.86 25.97
CA HIS A 19 -11.30 -13.10 24.80
C HIS A 19 -9.81 -12.77 24.86
N THR A 20 -9.30 -12.40 26.03
CA THR A 20 -7.87 -12.13 26.23
C THR A 20 -7.03 -13.37 25.95
N VAL A 21 -7.39 -14.53 26.54
CA VAL A 21 -6.68 -15.80 26.28
C VAL A 21 -6.73 -16.17 24.80
N LEU A 22 -7.90 -16.07 24.17
CA LEU A 22 -8.06 -16.36 22.75
C LEU A 22 -7.20 -15.43 21.89
N THR A 23 -7.14 -14.13 22.22
CA THR A 23 -6.30 -13.16 21.52
C THR A 23 -4.82 -13.52 21.63
N TRP A 24 -4.33 -13.92 22.81
CA TRP A 24 -2.95 -14.37 22.99
C TRP A 24 -2.63 -15.64 22.21
N LEU A 25 -3.55 -16.61 22.17
CA LEU A 25 -3.39 -17.83 21.37
C LEU A 25 -3.33 -17.51 19.87
N LEU A 26 -4.21 -16.64 19.37
CA LEU A 26 -4.16 -16.19 17.98
C LEU A 26 -2.86 -15.45 17.69
N LEU A 27 -2.40 -14.58 18.59
CA LEU A 27 -1.13 -13.87 18.44
C LEU A 27 0.04 -14.83 18.31
N LEU A 28 0.10 -15.88 19.13
CA LEU A 28 1.15 -16.91 19.04
C LEU A 28 1.13 -17.61 17.67
N VAL A 29 -0.04 -17.95 17.16
CA VAL A 29 -0.19 -18.54 15.82
C VAL A 29 0.29 -17.58 14.74
N TYR A 30 -0.07 -16.30 14.82
CA TYR A 30 0.35 -15.28 13.85
C TYR A 30 1.86 -14.98 13.88
N VAL A 31 2.47 -15.01 15.06
CA VAL A 31 3.90 -14.75 15.24
C VAL A 31 4.75 -15.99 14.94
N SER A 32 4.17 -17.20 15.00
CA SER A 32 4.93 -18.44 14.81
C SER A 32 5.73 -18.51 13.49
N PRO A 33 5.23 -18.07 12.31
CA PRO A 33 6.04 -18.09 11.09
C PRO A 33 7.26 -17.17 11.17
N LEU A 34 7.12 -16.00 11.80
CA LEU A 34 8.25 -15.07 12.01
C LEU A 34 9.29 -15.68 12.93
N TYR A 35 8.87 -16.34 14.00
CA TYR A 35 9.76 -17.08 14.89
C TYR A 35 10.55 -18.15 14.14
N VAL A 36 9.87 -18.99 13.34
CA VAL A 36 10.51 -20.02 12.53
C VAL A 36 11.52 -19.42 11.55
N MET A 37 11.13 -18.35 10.86
CA MET A 37 12.00 -17.65 9.91
C MET A 37 13.28 -17.14 10.58
N LEU A 38 13.19 -16.53 11.76
CA LEU A 38 14.35 -16.07 12.54
C LEU A 38 15.22 -17.24 12.98
N CYS A 39 14.60 -18.32 13.47
CA CYS A 39 15.36 -19.52 13.85
C CYS A 39 16.12 -20.12 12.68
N VAL A 40 15.49 -20.23 11.50
CA VAL A 40 16.14 -20.75 10.28
C VAL A 40 17.28 -19.86 9.82
N ALA A 41 17.10 -18.53 9.84
CA ALA A 41 18.11 -17.58 9.43
C ALA A 41 19.40 -17.64 10.29
N LEU A 42 19.26 -18.00 11.56
CA LEU A 42 20.35 -17.96 12.55
C LEU A 42 20.96 -19.33 12.85
N LYS A 43 20.45 -20.44 12.30
CA LYS A 43 20.95 -21.81 12.53
C LYS A 43 21.92 -22.27 11.46
N THR A 44 22.73 -23.27 11.81
CA THR A 44 23.44 -24.09 10.81
C THR A 44 22.45 -25.00 10.08
N LYS A 45 22.79 -25.44 8.86
CA LYS A 45 21.96 -26.40 8.09
C LYS A 45 21.74 -27.71 8.87
N GLU A 46 22.73 -28.17 9.60
CA GLU A 46 22.66 -29.41 10.39
C GLU A 46 21.74 -29.26 11.60
N GLU A 47 21.82 -28.14 12.29
CA GLU A 47 20.94 -27.84 13.43
C GLU A 47 19.51 -27.66 12.99
N PHE A 48 19.26 -26.99 11.87
CA PHE A 48 17.93 -26.86 11.28
C PHE A 48 17.32 -28.20 10.90
N ALA A 49 18.10 -29.09 10.25
CA ALA A 49 17.64 -30.41 9.87
C ALA A 49 17.24 -31.30 11.06
N LYS A 50 17.94 -31.15 12.21
CA LYS A 50 17.65 -31.92 13.45
C LYS A 50 16.49 -31.33 14.25
N SER A 51 16.36 -30.03 14.31
CA SER A 51 15.40 -29.35 15.20
C SER A 51 14.94 -28.01 14.60
N PRO A 52 13.97 -28.00 13.66
CA PRO A 52 13.54 -26.77 12.99
C PRO A 52 12.99 -25.70 13.95
N PHE A 53 12.21 -26.11 14.95
CA PHE A 53 11.48 -25.23 15.86
C PHE A 53 12.22 -24.86 17.15
N ALA A 54 13.35 -25.52 17.46
CA ALA A 54 14.10 -25.20 18.65
C ALA A 54 14.80 -23.83 18.55
N ILE A 55 15.14 -23.22 19.68
CA ILE A 55 15.97 -22.00 19.72
C ILE A 55 17.38 -22.34 19.22
N PRO A 56 18.04 -21.47 18.40
CA PRO A 56 19.42 -21.69 17.96
C PRO A 56 20.37 -21.88 19.13
N LYS A 57 21.17 -22.94 19.12
CA LYS A 57 22.22 -23.16 20.12
C LYS A 57 23.41 -22.25 19.88
N GLN A 58 23.70 -21.98 18.59
CA GLN A 58 24.69 -21.04 18.16
C GLN A 58 24.11 -20.11 17.10
N ILE A 59 24.34 -18.81 17.27
CA ILE A 59 23.84 -17.79 16.33
C ILE A 59 24.85 -17.63 15.21
N VAL A 60 24.45 -17.99 13.99
CA VAL A 60 25.33 -17.94 12.79
C VAL A 60 24.98 -16.68 11.99
N TRP A 61 25.60 -15.56 12.34
CA TRP A 61 25.42 -14.28 11.62
C TRP A 61 25.91 -14.32 10.18
N GLN A 62 26.82 -15.24 9.86
CA GLN A 62 27.36 -15.45 8.52
C GLN A 62 26.25 -15.79 7.50
N ASN A 63 25.17 -16.43 7.93
CA ASN A 63 24.05 -16.72 7.03
C ASN A 63 23.42 -15.46 6.46
N ILE A 64 23.23 -14.44 7.30
CA ILE A 64 22.68 -13.13 6.89
C ILE A 64 23.65 -12.42 5.94
N ALA A 65 24.93 -12.38 6.28
CA ALA A 65 25.96 -11.77 5.43
C ALA A 65 26.08 -12.46 4.06
N GLN A 66 26.03 -13.81 4.05
CA GLN A 66 26.09 -14.59 2.80
C GLN A 66 24.82 -14.40 1.97
N ALA A 67 23.63 -14.35 2.60
CA ALA A 67 22.39 -14.06 1.92
C ALA A 67 22.44 -12.67 1.28
N ALA A 68 22.80 -11.64 2.04
CA ALA A 68 22.95 -10.27 1.54
C ALA A 68 23.90 -10.17 0.35
N LYS A 69 25.05 -10.89 0.42
CA LYS A 69 26.01 -10.93 -0.69
C LYS A 69 25.46 -11.66 -1.92
N LYS A 70 24.77 -12.81 -1.72
CA LYS A 70 24.21 -13.60 -2.84
C LYS A 70 23.11 -12.87 -3.60
N MET A 71 22.26 -12.11 -2.91
CA MET A 71 21.17 -11.33 -3.54
C MET A 71 21.63 -9.95 -4.00
N ASP A 72 22.92 -9.63 -3.85
CA ASP A 72 23.42 -8.27 -4.13
C ASP A 72 22.52 -7.20 -3.48
N PHE A 73 22.33 -7.34 -2.16
CA PHE A 73 21.30 -6.64 -1.40
C PHE A 73 21.29 -5.13 -1.64
N LEU A 74 22.45 -4.49 -1.69
CA LEU A 74 22.53 -3.03 -1.86
C LEU A 74 21.99 -2.59 -3.23
N ASN A 75 22.42 -3.24 -4.31
CA ASN A 75 21.95 -2.93 -5.65
C ASN A 75 20.45 -3.26 -5.80
N SER A 76 20.01 -4.40 -5.27
CA SER A 76 18.60 -4.78 -5.29
C SER A 76 17.73 -3.79 -4.51
N ALA A 77 18.18 -3.36 -3.33
CA ALA A 77 17.47 -2.36 -2.52
C ALA A 77 17.43 -0.98 -3.21
N LEU A 78 18.53 -0.54 -3.80
CA LEU A 78 18.56 0.71 -4.57
C LEU A 78 17.63 0.66 -5.79
N ASN A 79 17.64 -0.44 -6.53
CA ASN A 79 16.77 -0.62 -7.67
C ASN A 79 15.29 -0.60 -7.27
N SER A 80 14.93 -1.33 -6.21
CA SER A 80 13.58 -1.29 -5.66
C SER A 80 13.19 0.10 -5.18
N ALA A 81 14.08 0.82 -4.50
CA ALA A 81 13.83 2.18 -4.06
C ALA A 81 13.58 3.13 -5.25
N ILE A 82 14.43 3.08 -6.27
CA ILE A 82 14.28 3.92 -7.48
C ILE A 82 12.94 3.65 -8.15
N VAL A 83 12.63 2.37 -8.42
CA VAL A 83 11.36 2.00 -9.07
C VAL A 83 10.17 2.45 -8.25
N THR A 84 10.17 2.20 -6.95
CA THR A 84 9.09 2.56 -6.03
C THR A 84 8.87 4.07 -5.98
N PHE A 85 9.92 4.85 -5.68
CA PHE A 85 9.77 6.29 -5.52
C PHE A 85 9.41 6.99 -6.83
N VAL A 86 9.98 6.57 -7.96
CA VAL A 86 9.64 7.13 -9.26
C VAL A 86 8.19 6.80 -9.64
N SER A 87 7.75 5.55 -9.45
CA SER A 87 6.36 5.15 -9.70
C SER A 87 5.38 5.95 -8.84
N ILE A 88 5.66 6.09 -7.54
CA ILE A 88 4.83 6.87 -6.62
C ILE A 88 4.76 8.34 -7.05
N ALA A 89 5.87 8.95 -7.45
CA ALA A 89 5.88 10.32 -7.93
C ALA A 89 4.96 10.51 -9.14
N PHE A 90 5.03 9.60 -10.13
CA PHE A 90 4.11 9.61 -11.29
C PHE A 90 2.65 9.41 -10.88
N ILE A 91 2.38 8.43 -10.01
CA ILE A 91 1.03 8.16 -9.52
C ILE A 91 0.46 9.40 -8.83
N LEU A 92 1.18 10.00 -7.90
CA LEU A 92 0.71 11.16 -7.14
C LEU A 92 0.44 12.37 -8.03
N VAL A 93 1.34 12.68 -8.95
CA VAL A 93 1.18 13.81 -9.86
C VAL A 93 -0.02 13.59 -10.78
N PHE A 94 -0.07 12.47 -11.49
CA PHE A 94 -1.13 12.23 -12.47
C PHE A 94 -2.49 11.96 -11.82
N ALA A 95 -2.53 11.21 -10.71
CA ALA A 95 -3.79 10.92 -10.03
C ALA A 95 -4.38 12.16 -9.33
N ALA A 96 -3.54 13.05 -8.77
CA ALA A 96 -4.03 14.30 -8.18
C ALA A 96 -4.60 15.25 -9.24
N TRP A 97 -3.94 15.37 -10.38
CA TRP A 97 -4.46 16.16 -11.50
C TRP A 97 -5.75 15.60 -12.06
N ALA A 98 -5.77 14.30 -12.35
CA ALA A 98 -6.97 13.62 -12.81
C ALA A 98 -8.10 13.77 -11.78
N GLY A 99 -7.80 13.54 -10.51
CA GLY A 99 -8.73 13.67 -9.41
C GLY A 99 -9.34 15.08 -9.28
N TYR A 100 -8.51 16.11 -9.46
CA TYR A 100 -8.97 17.51 -9.46
C TYR A 100 -9.97 17.78 -10.59
N VAL A 101 -9.62 17.39 -11.81
CA VAL A 101 -10.50 17.56 -12.97
C VAL A 101 -11.81 16.78 -12.79
N LEU A 102 -11.74 15.53 -12.34
CA LEU A 102 -12.91 14.68 -12.11
C LEU A 102 -13.80 15.16 -10.95
N ALA A 103 -13.22 15.83 -9.97
CA ALA A 103 -13.97 16.39 -8.83
C ALA A 103 -14.67 17.71 -9.19
N ARG A 104 -14.05 18.54 -10.03
CA ARG A 104 -14.49 19.93 -10.29
C ARG A 104 -15.34 20.10 -11.55
N LYS A 105 -15.16 19.24 -12.55
CA LYS A 105 -15.92 19.37 -13.83
C LYS A 105 -17.17 18.46 -13.85
N PRO A 106 -18.39 19.03 -13.70
CA PRO A 106 -19.63 18.26 -13.70
C PRO A 106 -20.09 17.99 -15.13
N SER A 107 -19.53 16.97 -15.80
CA SER A 107 -20.02 16.54 -17.10
C SER A 107 -20.20 15.02 -17.16
N LYS A 108 -21.04 14.55 -18.07
CA LYS A 108 -21.26 13.11 -18.30
C LYS A 108 -19.95 12.39 -18.66
N LEU A 109 -19.09 13.06 -19.43
CA LEU A 109 -17.80 12.51 -19.84
C LEU A 109 -16.92 12.22 -18.60
N TYR A 110 -16.71 13.20 -17.73
CA TYR A 110 -15.87 13.04 -16.54
C TYR A 110 -16.44 12.04 -15.54
N LYS A 111 -17.78 11.97 -15.43
CA LYS A 111 -18.46 10.92 -14.65
C LYS A 111 -18.16 9.53 -15.22
N ASN A 112 -18.24 9.35 -16.53
CA ASN A 112 -17.96 8.07 -17.18
C ASN A 112 -16.48 7.67 -17.04
N ILE A 113 -15.56 8.62 -17.17
CA ILE A 113 -14.11 8.38 -16.92
C ILE A 113 -13.89 7.93 -15.46
N TYR A 114 -14.53 8.58 -14.49
CA TYR A 114 -14.43 8.16 -13.10
C TYR A 114 -14.96 6.73 -12.88
N ILE A 115 -16.10 6.40 -13.48
CA ILE A 115 -16.69 5.05 -13.44
C ILE A 115 -15.75 4.03 -14.11
N PHE A 116 -15.10 4.40 -15.22
CA PHE A 116 -14.10 3.54 -15.87
C PHE A 116 -12.96 3.17 -14.91
N PHE A 117 -12.42 4.12 -14.15
CA PHE A 117 -11.41 3.83 -13.13
C PHE A 117 -11.98 2.96 -11.99
N LEU A 118 -13.24 3.13 -11.60
CA LEU A 118 -13.90 2.24 -10.63
C LEU A 118 -13.92 0.78 -11.12
N PHE A 119 -14.25 0.55 -12.39
CA PHE A 119 -14.17 -0.80 -12.97
C PHE A 119 -12.75 -1.37 -12.96
N GLY A 120 -11.74 -0.52 -13.13
CA GLY A 120 -10.34 -0.94 -13.03
C GLY A 120 -9.97 -1.57 -11.69
N LEU A 121 -10.62 -1.18 -10.59
CA LEU A 121 -10.43 -1.79 -9.27
C LEU A 121 -11.05 -3.18 -9.13
N MET A 122 -12.07 -3.47 -9.93
CA MET A 122 -12.79 -4.75 -9.83
C MET A 122 -12.02 -5.89 -10.51
N ILE A 123 -11.02 -5.57 -11.33
CA ILE A 123 -10.23 -6.56 -12.05
C ILE A 123 -9.09 -7.06 -11.15
N PRO A 124 -9.10 -8.33 -10.69
CA PRO A 124 -8.01 -8.87 -9.91
C PRO A 124 -6.70 -8.88 -10.69
N PHE A 125 -5.61 -8.41 -10.09
CA PHE A 125 -4.30 -8.37 -10.73
C PHE A 125 -3.86 -9.71 -11.37
N PRO A 126 -4.10 -10.90 -10.75
CA PRO A 126 -3.75 -12.17 -11.37
C PRO A 126 -4.37 -12.42 -12.75
N LEU A 127 -5.56 -11.86 -13.02
CA LEU A 127 -6.22 -12.02 -14.34
C LEU A 127 -5.53 -11.20 -15.44
N ILE A 128 -4.95 -10.06 -15.10
CA ILE A 128 -4.27 -9.18 -16.06
C ILE A 128 -2.78 -9.50 -16.19
N MET A 129 -2.21 -10.28 -15.29
CA MET A 129 -0.77 -10.55 -15.25
C MET A 129 -0.23 -11.14 -16.55
N LEU A 130 -0.89 -12.15 -17.11
CA LEU A 130 -0.45 -12.80 -18.33
C LEU A 130 -0.61 -11.92 -19.59
N PRO A 131 -1.75 -11.25 -19.84
CA PRO A 131 -1.85 -10.26 -20.90
C PRO A 131 -0.84 -9.12 -20.77
N LEU A 132 -0.63 -8.63 -19.55
CA LEU A 132 0.33 -7.56 -19.27
C LEU A 132 1.77 -7.99 -19.60
N TYR A 133 2.17 -9.19 -19.17
CA TYR A 133 3.47 -9.77 -19.51
C TYR A 133 3.66 -9.85 -21.03
N LYS A 134 2.67 -10.37 -21.76
CA LYS A 134 2.71 -10.43 -23.23
C LYS A 134 2.86 -9.05 -23.86
N THR A 135 2.12 -8.05 -23.39
CA THR A 135 2.19 -6.69 -23.88
C THR A 135 3.59 -6.10 -23.68
N VAL A 136 4.13 -6.19 -22.46
CA VAL A 136 5.48 -5.70 -22.12
C VAL A 136 6.55 -6.41 -22.97
N SER A 137 6.41 -7.73 -23.15
CA SER A 137 7.31 -8.54 -24.00
C SER A 137 7.25 -8.12 -25.47
N THR A 138 6.04 -7.98 -26.02
CA THR A 138 5.84 -7.60 -27.43
C THR A 138 6.38 -6.19 -27.74
N LEU A 139 6.30 -5.28 -26.76
CA LEU A 139 6.86 -3.94 -26.88
C LEU A 139 8.38 -3.87 -26.69
N GLY A 140 9.04 -5.01 -26.41
CA GLY A 140 10.49 -5.05 -26.20
C GLY A 140 10.94 -4.38 -24.89
N LEU A 141 10.04 -4.19 -23.93
CA LEU A 141 10.29 -3.49 -22.67
C LEU A 141 10.72 -4.42 -21.52
N MET A 142 10.96 -5.70 -21.78
CA MET A 142 11.39 -6.65 -20.78
C MET A 142 12.78 -6.31 -20.21
N GLY A 143 12.95 -6.48 -18.88
CA GLY A 143 14.22 -6.22 -18.21
C GLY A 143 14.58 -4.75 -18.04
N ASN A 144 13.63 -3.83 -18.28
CA ASN A 144 13.86 -2.40 -18.17
C ASN A 144 13.07 -1.82 -16.94
N TYR A 145 13.73 -0.98 -16.16
CA TYR A 145 13.08 -0.26 -15.05
C TYR A 145 11.87 0.56 -15.49
N PHE A 146 11.93 1.15 -16.68
CA PHE A 146 10.83 1.93 -17.22
C PHE A 146 9.55 1.11 -17.35
N SER A 147 9.64 -0.14 -17.78
CA SER A 147 8.45 -1.01 -17.89
C SER A 147 7.82 -1.31 -16.53
N VAL A 148 8.64 -1.54 -15.50
CA VAL A 148 8.15 -1.79 -14.14
C VAL A 148 7.46 -0.53 -13.59
N ILE A 149 8.06 0.65 -13.79
CA ILE A 149 7.49 1.94 -13.40
C ILE A 149 6.13 2.16 -14.09
N LEU A 150 6.03 1.89 -15.40
CA LEU A 150 4.77 2.00 -16.14
C LEU A 150 3.70 1.05 -15.61
N VAL A 151 4.07 -0.20 -15.36
CA VAL A 151 3.15 -1.22 -14.82
C VAL A 151 2.65 -0.81 -13.43
N TYR A 152 3.54 -0.44 -12.51
CA TYR A 152 3.17 0.00 -11.17
C TYR A 152 2.30 1.26 -11.20
N THR A 153 2.67 2.23 -12.03
CA THR A 153 1.87 3.45 -12.23
C THR A 153 0.47 3.12 -12.75
N GLY A 154 0.38 2.32 -13.82
CA GLY A 154 -0.90 1.98 -14.45
C GLY A 154 -1.83 1.19 -13.54
N THR A 155 -1.31 0.19 -12.84
CA THR A 155 -2.13 -0.69 -11.96
C THR A 155 -2.59 0.02 -10.69
N SER A 156 -1.84 0.99 -10.17
CA SER A 156 -2.19 1.73 -8.96
C SER A 156 -3.01 3.00 -9.23
N MET A 157 -3.05 3.47 -10.49
CA MET A 157 -3.76 4.68 -10.88
C MET A 157 -5.25 4.68 -10.48
N PRO A 158 -6.03 3.60 -10.65
CA PRO A 158 -7.44 3.58 -10.26
C PRO A 158 -7.66 3.89 -8.79
N VAL A 159 -6.92 3.24 -7.89
CA VAL A 159 -7.01 3.46 -6.44
C VAL A 159 -6.68 4.92 -6.09
N ALA A 160 -5.56 5.41 -6.62
CA ALA A 160 -5.09 6.76 -6.35
C ALA A 160 -6.10 7.83 -6.81
N ILE A 161 -6.62 7.70 -8.04
CA ILE A 161 -7.62 8.62 -8.60
C ILE A 161 -8.88 8.64 -7.74
N ILE A 162 -9.36 7.48 -7.31
CA ILE A 162 -10.61 7.39 -6.52
C ILE A 162 -10.43 8.06 -5.16
N ILE A 163 -9.34 7.76 -4.45
CA ILE A 163 -9.05 8.36 -3.14
C ILE A 163 -8.93 9.88 -3.27
N LEU A 164 -8.12 10.35 -4.22
CA LEU A 164 -7.87 11.79 -4.37
C LEU A 164 -9.10 12.53 -4.90
N THR A 165 -9.84 11.96 -5.86
CA THR A 165 -11.11 12.55 -6.35
C THR A 165 -12.12 12.70 -5.21
N SER A 166 -12.29 11.67 -4.39
CA SER A 166 -13.22 11.70 -3.26
C SER A 166 -12.82 12.74 -2.22
N SER A 167 -11.54 12.83 -1.92
CA SER A 167 -11.01 13.82 -0.98
C SER A 167 -11.16 15.26 -1.49
N ILE A 168 -10.90 15.49 -2.79
CA ILE A 168 -11.07 16.81 -3.40
C ILE A 168 -12.53 17.24 -3.45
N LYS A 169 -13.48 16.28 -3.64
CA LYS A 169 -14.92 16.57 -3.59
C LYS A 169 -15.39 17.07 -2.24
N MET A 170 -14.72 16.72 -1.15
CA MET A 170 -15.04 17.20 0.20
C MET A 170 -14.58 18.65 0.46
N ILE A 171 -13.68 19.18 -0.36
CA ILE A 171 -13.20 20.55 -0.26
C ILE A 171 -14.27 21.49 -0.85
N PRO A 172 -14.73 22.52 -0.11
CA PRO A 172 -15.69 23.51 -0.61
C PRO A 172 -15.22 24.17 -1.91
N ARG A 173 -16.14 24.33 -2.85
CA ARG A 173 -15.83 24.93 -4.18
C ARG A 173 -15.55 26.42 -4.10
N GLU A 174 -16.07 27.05 -3.08
CA GLU A 174 -15.90 28.48 -2.78
C GLU A 174 -14.41 28.87 -2.66
N LEU A 175 -13.55 27.94 -2.26
CA LEU A 175 -12.09 28.17 -2.21
C LEU A 175 -11.49 28.27 -3.63
N ASP A 176 -11.96 27.46 -4.56
CA ASP A 176 -11.54 27.52 -5.96
C ASP A 176 -12.04 28.83 -6.59
N GLU A 177 -13.31 29.18 -6.33
CA GLU A 177 -13.96 30.37 -6.87
C GLU A 177 -13.30 31.66 -6.34
N ALA A 178 -12.99 31.73 -5.06
CA ALA A 178 -12.27 32.86 -4.46
C ALA A 178 -10.90 33.06 -5.13
N ALA A 179 -10.15 31.96 -5.30
CA ALA A 179 -8.84 32.04 -5.95
C ALA A 179 -8.94 32.44 -7.44
N LEU A 180 -10.02 32.03 -8.14
CA LEU A 180 -10.27 32.47 -9.52
C LEU A 180 -10.62 33.96 -9.60
N ILE A 181 -11.39 34.49 -8.64
CA ILE A 181 -11.70 35.93 -8.53
C ILE A 181 -10.41 36.75 -8.29
N ASP A 182 -9.46 36.21 -7.51
CA ASP A 182 -8.15 36.80 -7.27
C ASP A 182 -7.21 36.69 -8.50
N GLY A 183 -7.72 36.19 -9.63
CA GLY A 183 -6.97 36.11 -10.91
C GLY A 183 -6.06 34.87 -11.02
N ALA A 184 -6.19 33.88 -10.13
CA ALA A 184 -5.44 32.62 -10.27
C ALA A 184 -6.01 31.78 -11.39
N GLY A 185 -5.16 31.27 -12.30
CA GLY A 185 -5.57 30.26 -13.28
C GLY A 185 -5.75 28.87 -12.62
N PRO A 186 -6.43 27.92 -13.29
CA PRO A 186 -6.73 26.59 -12.74
C PRO A 186 -5.49 25.83 -12.21
N PHE A 187 -4.34 26.01 -12.86
CA PHE A 187 -3.08 25.43 -12.44
C PHE A 187 -2.63 25.99 -11.08
N ARG A 188 -2.72 27.31 -10.91
CA ARG A 188 -2.37 27.99 -9.65
C ARG A 188 -3.34 27.63 -8.53
N VAL A 189 -4.64 27.52 -8.83
CA VAL A 189 -5.65 27.02 -7.88
C VAL A 189 -5.29 25.62 -7.40
N PHE A 190 -4.95 24.74 -8.32
CA PHE A 190 -4.57 23.37 -7.94
C PHE A 190 -3.36 23.35 -6.99
N TRP A 191 -2.24 23.99 -7.36
CA TRP A 191 -1.01 23.91 -6.57
C TRP A 191 -1.03 24.69 -5.26
N ASN A 192 -1.68 25.86 -5.27
CA ASN A 192 -1.65 26.76 -4.10
C ASN A 192 -2.82 26.55 -3.14
N VAL A 193 -3.96 26.03 -3.62
CA VAL A 193 -5.16 25.84 -2.79
C VAL A 193 -5.42 24.36 -2.56
N ILE A 194 -5.60 23.58 -3.62
CA ILE A 194 -6.05 22.19 -3.50
C ILE A 194 -4.94 21.27 -2.98
N TRP A 195 -3.75 21.35 -3.56
CA TRP A 195 -2.63 20.46 -3.20
C TRP A 195 -2.27 20.51 -1.71
N PRO A 196 -2.18 21.67 -1.05
CA PRO A 196 -1.95 21.72 0.39
C PRO A 196 -3.05 21.06 1.23
N LEU A 197 -4.30 21.14 0.77
CA LEU A 197 -5.47 20.59 1.49
C LEU A 197 -5.58 19.07 1.37
N ILE A 198 -5.04 18.47 0.29
CA ILE A 198 -5.07 17.03 0.06
C ILE A 198 -3.80 16.31 0.55
N LYS A 199 -2.94 16.93 1.34
CA LYS A 199 -1.70 16.30 1.84
C LYS A 199 -1.94 14.98 2.56
N ALA A 200 -2.96 14.91 3.41
CA ALA A 200 -3.29 13.68 4.14
C ALA A 200 -3.72 12.53 3.20
N PRO A 201 -4.67 12.71 2.26
CA PRO A 201 -4.96 11.71 1.23
C PRO A 201 -3.77 11.33 0.35
N VAL A 202 -2.91 12.29 0.01
CA VAL A 202 -1.68 12.03 -0.77
C VAL A 202 -0.75 11.09 0.00
N VAL A 203 -0.53 11.32 1.29
CA VAL A 203 0.27 10.43 2.15
C VAL A 203 -0.38 9.05 2.25
N THR A 204 -1.72 8.98 2.33
CA THR A 204 -2.44 7.69 2.33
C THR A 204 -2.16 6.90 1.05
N VAL A 205 -2.28 7.53 -0.13
CA VAL A 205 -1.97 6.88 -1.41
C VAL A 205 -0.50 6.46 -1.46
N MET A 206 0.41 7.30 -1.00
CA MET A 206 1.85 6.99 -0.94
C MET A 206 2.11 5.74 -0.10
N ILE A 207 1.53 5.63 1.09
CA ILE A 207 1.69 4.47 1.97
C ILE A 207 1.12 3.20 1.32
N ILE A 208 -0.07 3.28 0.71
CA ILE A 208 -0.67 2.15 0.01
C ILE A 208 0.26 1.64 -1.09
N CYS A 209 0.80 2.55 -1.93
CA CYS A 209 1.73 2.18 -2.99
C CYS A 209 3.05 1.62 -2.45
N MET A 210 3.61 2.19 -1.37
CA MET A 210 4.84 1.67 -0.74
C MET A 210 4.69 0.25 -0.20
N VAL A 211 3.51 -0.09 0.32
CA VAL A 211 3.24 -1.46 0.82
C VAL A 211 2.99 -2.44 -0.33
N GLN A 212 2.48 -1.94 -1.45
CA GLN A 212 2.15 -2.77 -2.62
C GLN A 212 3.38 -3.10 -3.48
N PHE A 213 4.37 -2.23 -3.55
CA PHE A 213 5.58 -2.33 -4.39
C PHE A 213 6.77 -2.91 -3.62
#